data_6d7b2a030b1a09491dc405ebe10dec1a
#
_entry.id   6d7b2a030b1a09491dc405ebe10dec1a
#
_cell.length_a   1.000
_cell.length_b   1.000
_cell.length_c   1.000
_cell.angle_alpha   90.00
_cell.angle_beta   90.00
_cell.angle_gamma   90.00
#
_symmetry.space_group_name_H-M   'P 1'
#
loop_
_entity.id
_entity.type
_entity.pdbx_description
1 polymer ?
#
loop_
_entity_poly.entity_id
_entity_poly.type
_entity_poly.pdbx_seq_one_letter_code
_entity_poly.pdbx_strand_id
1 'polypeptide(L)'
;MTVKRKPPAADLKAALPNDADRFDASSPAVLLPYQQKWVADDSQLKVAEKSRRVGLTWAEASDDVLIASRSRQAGGMNAYYIGYNMDMAIEYIEACAMWARVFNQACDEIEEGEELFKDGDDEKAIKTYTIRFASGFRIVALSSRPANLRGKQGIVV
;
A
#
# COMPACT_ATOMS: atom_id res chain seq x y z
N MET A 1 -25.99 2.32 -38.42
CA MET A 1 -25.11 2.14 -37.26
C MET A 1 -24.29 3.41 -37.06
N THR A 2 -24.66 4.23 -36.09
CA THR A 2 -23.98 5.54 -35.86
C THR A 2 -22.86 5.31 -34.87
N VAL A 3 -21.62 5.35 -35.35
CA VAL A 3 -20.43 5.26 -34.50
C VAL A 3 -20.31 6.56 -33.69
N LYS A 4 -20.56 6.51 -32.39
CA LYS A 4 -20.28 7.62 -31.46
C LYS A 4 -18.76 7.84 -31.42
N ARG A 5 -18.27 8.92 -31.99
CA ARG A 5 -16.89 9.37 -31.89
C ARG A 5 -16.60 9.72 -30.43
N LYS A 6 -15.48 9.21 -29.93
CA LYS A 6 -14.94 9.57 -28.60
C LYS A 6 -14.60 11.07 -28.63
N PRO A 7 -15.04 11.86 -27.62
CA PRO A 7 -14.73 13.29 -27.59
C PRO A 7 -13.20 13.51 -27.48
N PRO A 8 -12.68 14.60 -28.08
CA PRO A 8 -11.26 14.93 -27.98
C PRO A 8 -10.84 15.24 -26.56
N ALA A 9 -9.56 15.03 -26.21
CA ALA A 9 -9.01 15.13 -24.86
C ALA A 9 -9.25 16.48 -24.15
N ALA A 10 -9.47 17.57 -24.93
CA ALA A 10 -9.82 18.89 -24.40
C ALA A 10 -11.21 18.92 -23.77
N ASP A 11 -12.17 18.19 -24.35
CA ASP A 11 -13.56 18.15 -23.85
C ASP A 11 -13.67 17.28 -22.58
N LEU A 12 -12.75 16.32 -22.39
CA LEU A 12 -12.65 15.53 -21.17
C LEU A 12 -12.19 16.37 -19.97
N LYS A 13 -11.27 17.33 -20.18
CA LYS A 13 -10.85 18.26 -19.12
C LYS A 13 -11.95 19.22 -18.70
N ALA A 14 -12.77 19.68 -19.64
CA ALA A 14 -13.92 20.55 -19.37
C ALA A 14 -15.10 19.81 -18.72
N ALA A 15 -15.17 18.48 -18.88
CA ALA A 15 -16.21 17.64 -18.28
C ALA A 15 -15.82 17.06 -16.90
N LEU A 16 -14.56 17.23 -16.46
CA LEU A 16 -14.15 16.84 -15.12
C LEU A 16 -14.56 17.95 -14.14
N PRO A 17 -15.15 17.60 -12.99
CA PRO A 17 -15.41 18.59 -11.93
C PRO A 17 -14.12 19.33 -11.62
N ASN A 18 -14.22 20.65 -11.41
CA ASN A 18 -13.12 21.44 -10.90
C ASN A 18 -12.58 20.81 -9.61
N ASP A 19 -11.28 20.89 -9.33
CA ASP A 19 -10.69 20.32 -8.11
C ASP A 19 -11.38 20.83 -6.84
N ALA A 20 -11.96 22.02 -6.85
CA ALA A 20 -12.80 22.56 -5.79
C ALA A 20 -14.11 21.77 -5.62
N ASP A 21 -14.69 21.25 -6.71
CA ASP A 21 -15.94 20.47 -6.71
C ASP A 21 -15.70 19.00 -6.32
N ARG A 22 -14.45 18.52 -6.41
CA ARG A 22 -14.04 17.18 -5.94
C ARG A 22 -13.97 17.09 -4.42
N PHE A 23 -13.80 18.22 -3.75
CA PHE A 23 -13.78 18.33 -2.30
C PHE A 23 -15.06 18.98 -1.81
N ASP A 24 -16.22 18.53 -2.33
CA ASP A 24 -17.49 18.88 -1.70
C ASP A 24 -17.40 18.52 -0.21
N ALA A 25 -17.55 19.53 0.62
CA ALA A 25 -17.50 19.40 2.10
C ALA A 25 -18.56 18.41 2.63
N SER A 26 -19.54 18.00 1.78
CA SER A 26 -20.54 16.98 2.07
C SER A 26 -20.03 15.55 1.85
N SER A 27 -18.96 15.35 1.08
CA SER A 27 -18.37 14.03 0.87
C SER A 27 -17.28 13.81 1.92
N PRO A 28 -17.46 12.86 2.87
CA PRO A 28 -16.43 12.61 3.86
C PRO A 28 -15.14 12.16 3.16
N ALA A 29 -14.05 12.85 3.43
CA ALA A 29 -12.75 12.45 2.93
C ALA A 29 -12.43 11.03 3.45
N VAL A 30 -11.98 10.14 2.56
CA VAL A 30 -11.64 8.77 2.94
C VAL A 30 -10.47 8.76 3.93
N LEU A 31 -9.49 9.66 3.74
CA LEU A 31 -8.37 9.87 4.65
C LEU A 31 -8.56 11.18 5.43
N LEU A 32 -8.28 11.14 6.71
CA LEU A 32 -8.25 12.31 7.57
C LEU A 32 -7.09 13.25 7.19
N PRO A 33 -7.14 14.56 7.51
CA PRO A 33 -6.12 15.52 7.07
C PRO A 33 -4.68 15.16 7.45
N TYR A 34 -4.44 14.57 8.62
CA TYR A 34 -3.11 14.12 9.03
C TYR A 34 -2.65 12.85 8.27
N GLN A 35 -3.59 11.97 7.90
CA GLN A 35 -3.31 10.79 7.08
C GLN A 35 -2.95 11.21 5.64
N GLN A 36 -3.66 12.20 5.09
CA GLN A 36 -3.34 12.77 3.78
C GLN A 36 -1.94 13.38 3.77
N LYS A 37 -1.56 14.12 4.83
CA LYS A 37 -0.21 14.68 4.97
C LYS A 37 0.86 13.61 5.03
N TRP A 38 0.59 12.52 5.74
CA TRP A 38 1.49 11.40 5.86
C TRP A 38 1.72 10.70 4.51
N VAL A 39 0.66 10.41 3.78
CA VAL A 39 0.72 9.77 2.45
C VAL A 39 1.38 10.70 1.40
N ALA A 40 1.16 12.01 1.51
CA ALA A 40 1.76 13.00 0.60
C ALA A 40 3.23 13.34 0.92
N ASP A 41 3.78 12.81 2.00
CA ASP A 41 5.17 13.06 2.39
C ASP A 41 6.10 12.09 1.62
N ASP A 42 6.93 12.63 0.73
CA ASP A 42 7.91 11.91 -0.09
C ASP A 42 9.27 11.72 0.61
N SER A 43 9.38 12.02 1.90
CA SER A 43 10.61 11.85 2.66
C SER A 43 11.05 10.38 2.69
N GLN A 44 12.36 10.14 2.50
CA GLN A 44 12.93 8.80 2.54
C GLN A 44 12.82 8.11 3.90
N LEU A 45 12.72 8.89 4.96
CA LEU A 45 12.51 8.42 6.34
C LEU A 45 11.35 9.18 6.95
N LYS A 46 10.29 8.47 7.26
CA LYS A 46 9.13 9.00 7.98
C LYS A 46 9.07 8.40 9.38
N VAL A 47 8.90 9.24 10.39
CA VAL A 47 8.76 8.81 11.80
C VAL A 47 7.52 9.44 12.39
N ALA A 48 6.65 8.65 12.99
CA ALA A 48 5.45 9.12 13.66
C ALA A 48 5.38 8.63 15.10
N GLU A 49 5.26 9.57 16.03
CA GLU A 49 4.77 9.27 17.37
C GLU A 49 3.23 9.30 17.34
N LYS A 50 2.59 8.20 17.69
CA LYS A 50 1.14 8.09 17.59
C LYS A 50 0.53 7.30 18.73
N SER A 51 -0.68 7.65 19.12
CA SER A 51 -1.51 6.80 19.96
C SER A 51 -2.07 5.60 19.17
N ARG A 52 -2.68 4.67 19.88
CA ARG A 52 -3.33 3.51 19.26
C ARG A 52 -4.59 3.93 18.51
N ARG A 53 -4.94 3.19 17.45
CA ARG A 53 -6.20 3.31 16.69
C ARG A 53 -6.44 4.66 16.00
N VAL A 54 -5.38 5.37 15.66
CA VAL A 54 -5.49 6.62 14.86
C VAL A 54 -5.58 6.35 13.35
N GLY A 55 -5.51 5.09 12.91
CA GLY A 55 -5.65 4.72 11.50
C GLY A 55 -4.45 5.11 10.62
N LEU A 56 -3.27 5.39 11.19
CA LEU A 56 -2.09 5.73 10.39
C LEU A 56 -1.61 4.53 9.58
N THR A 57 -1.56 3.34 10.19
CA THR A 57 -1.19 2.08 9.51
C THR A 57 -2.15 1.76 8.35
N TRP A 58 -3.44 2.07 8.52
CA TRP A 58 -4.44 1.91 7.47
C TRP A 58 -4.22 2.88 6.29
N ALA A 59 -3.82 4.12 6.58
CA ALA A 59 -3.44 5.09 5.56
C ALA A 59 -2.15 4.68 4.82
N GLU A 60 -1.14 4.20 5.54
CA GLU A 60 0.09 3.66 4.96
C GLU A 60 -0.19 2.48 4.02
N ALA A 61 -1.08 1.56 4.43
CA ALA A 61 -1.50 0.45 3.57
C ALA A 61 -2.09 0.94 2.22
N SER A 62 -2.77 2.11 2.20
CA SER A 62 -3.28 2.69 0.95
C SER A 62 -2.15 3.19 0.04
N ASP A 63 -1.12 3.81 0.61
CA ASP A 63 0.05 4.30 -0.12
C ASP A 63 0.88 3.15 -0.68
N ASP A 64 1.17 2.17 0.13
CA ASP A 64 1.92 0.97 -0.28
C ASP A 64 1.25 0.20 -1.41
N VAL A 65 -0.09 0.10 -1.40
CA VAL A 65 -0.84 -0.50 -2.51
C VAL A 65 -0.68 0.30 -3.79
N LEU A 66 -0.78 1.63 -3.72
CA LEU A 66 -0.59 2.49 -4.89
C LEU A 66 0.85 2.40 -5.42
N ILE A 67 1.85 2.31 -4.56
CA ILE A 67 3.25 2.18 -4.95
C ILE A 67 3.52 0.78 -5.54
N ALA A 68 3.09 -0.30 -4.86
CA ALA A 68 3.32 -1.65 -5.35
C ALA A 68 2.55 -1.97 -6.64
N SER A 69 1.44 -1.28 -6.91
CA SER A 69 0.67 -1.47 -8.15
C SER A 69 1.26 -0.73 -9.36
N ARG A 70 2.19 0.23 -9.16
CA ARG A 70 2.83 0.98 -10.25
C ARG A 70 3.89 0.14 -10.97
N SER A 71 4.14 0.44 -12.24
CA SER A 71 5.29 -0.10 -12.94
C SER A 71 6.60 0.46 -12.36
N ARG A 72 7.71 -0.24 -12.57
CA ARG A 72 9.05 0.21 -12.15
C ARG A 72 9.38 1.62 -12.67
N GLN A 73 9.01 1.93 -13.90
CA GLN A 73 9.23 3.23 -14.52
C GLN A 73 8.43 4.36 -13.85
N ALA A 74 7.30 4.02 -13.23
CA ALA A 74 6.45 4.94 -12.47
C ALA A 74 6.77 4.96 -10.97
N GLY A 75 7.94 4.43 -10.57
CA GLY A 75 8.38 4.41 -9.17
C GLY A 75 7.81 3.27 -8.35
N GLY A 76 7.29 2.22 -9.00
CA GLY A 76 6.81 1.02 -8.31
C GLY A 76 7.94 0.27 -7.60
N MET A 77 7.67 -0.25 -6.41
CA MET A 77 8.59 -1.06 -5.63
C MET A 77 7.85 -1.98 -4.66
N ASN A 78 8.58 -2.90 -4.06
CA ASN A 78 8.03 -3.76 -2.99
C ASN A 78 7.83 -2.96 -1.70
N ALA A 79 6.84 -3.36 -0.90
CA ALA A 79 6.67 -2.86 0.45
C ALA A 79 6.78 -4.01 1.47
N TYR A 80 7.37 -3.73 2.63
CA TYR A 80 7.60 -4.68 3.70
C TYR A 80 7.10 -4.09 5.01
N TYR A 81 6.05 -4.66 5.54
CA TYR A 81 5.52 -4.30 6.85
C TYR A 81 6.07 -5.23 7.92
N ILE A 82 6.56 -4.66 9.02
CA ILE A 82 7.05 -5.41 10.16
C ILE A 82 6.17 -5.12 11.37
N GLY A 83 5.21 -6.01 11.64
CA GLY A 83 4.37 -5.93 12.83
C GLY A 83 5.10 -6.41 14.08
N TYR A 84 4.76 -5.84 15.23
CA TYR A 84 5.25 -6.32 16.53
C TYR A 84 4.90 -7.81 16.76
N ASN A 85 3.74 -8.22 16.31
CA ASN A 85 3.25 -9.60 16.36
C ASN A 85 2.55 -9.98 15.05
N MET A 86 2.15 -11.25 14.95
CA MET A 86 1.50 -11.78 13.77
C MET A 86 0.12 -11.15 13.50
N ASP A 87 -0.65 -10.87 14.56
CA ASP A 87 -1.99 -10.27 14.41
C ASP A 87 -1.91 -8.90 13.73
N MET A 88 -0.89 -8.09 14.06
CA MET A 88 -0.66 -6.81 13.39
C MET A 88 -0.26 -6.99 11.92
N ALA A 89 0.50 -8.03 11.60
CA ALA A 89 0.86 -8.34 10.22
C ALA A 89 -0.36 -8.75 9.39
N ILE A 90 -1.26 -9.56 9.98
CA ILE A 90 -2.53 -9.94 9.34
C ILE A 90 -3.42 -8.72 9.13
N GLU A 91 -3.64 -7.90 10.18
CA GLU A 91 -4.45 -6.68 10.08
C GLU A 91 -3.95 -5.75 8.97
N TYR A 92 -2.64 -5.59 8.85
CA TYR A 92 -2.04 -4.76 7.82
C TYR A 92 -2.26 -5.33 6.41
N ILE A 93 -2.00 -6.62 6.19
CA ILE A 93 -2.14 -7.20 4.86
C ILE A 93 -3.60 -7.25 4.40
N GLU A 94 -4.54 -7.45 5.33
CA GLU A 94 -5.98 -7.36 5.06
C GLU A 94 -6.40 -5.94 4.66
N ALA A 95 -5.84 -4.92 5.31
CA ALA A 95 -6.03 -3.53 4.91
C ALA A 95 -5.50 -3.27 3.49
N CYS A 96 -4.32 -3.79 3.14
CA CYS A 96 -3.78 -3.72 1.79
C CYS A 96 -4.70 -4.41 0.76
N ALA A 97 -5.21 -5.59 1.05
CA ALA A 97 -6.14 -6.30 0.17
C ALA A 97 -7.45 -5.54 -0.02
N MET A 98 -7.96 -4.91 1.03
CA MET A 98 -9.13 -4.02 0.94
C MET A 98 -8.85 -2.83 0.02
N TRP A 99 -7.73 -2.13 0.21
CA TRP A 99 -7.34 -0.98 -0.61
C TRP A 99 -7.11 -1.36 -2.07
N ALA A 100 -6.49 -2.52 -2.35
CA ALA A 100 -6.32 -3.01 -3.70
C ALA A 100 -7.66 -3.16 -4.42
N ARG A 101 -8.70 -3.66 -3.73
CA ARG A 101 -10.05 -3.74 -4.28
C ARG A 101 -10.67 -2.36 -4.50
N VAL A 102 -10.53 -1.45 -3.52
CA VAL A 102 -11.05 -0.07 -3.62
C VAL A 102 -10.44 0.67 -4.79
N PHE A 103 -9.14 0.51 -5.02
CA PHE A 103 -8.43 1.12 -6.15
C PHE A 103 -8.55 0.33 -7.44
N ASN A 104 -9.28 -0.79 -7.44
CA ASN A 104 -9.42 -1.70 -8.59
C ASN A 104 -8.06 -2.14 -9.16
N GLN A 105 -7.10 -2.42 -8.29
CA GLN A 105 -5.78 -2.90 -8.67
C GLN A 105 -5.80 -4.42 -8.86
N ALA A 106 -5.19 -4.88 -9.95
CA ALA A 106 -5.02 -6.30 -10.20
C ALA A 106 -3.95 -6.87 -9.27
N CYS A 107 -4.37 -7.74 -8.37
CA CYS A 107 -3.50 -8.44 -7.44
C CYS A 107 -4.00 -9.86 -7.19
N ASP A 108 -3.11 -10.71 -6.71
CA ASP A 108 -3.43 -12.07 -6.28
C ASP A 108 -4.12 -12.05 -4.90
N GLU A 109 -4.67 -13.19 -4.50
CA GLU A 109 -5.13 -13.40 -3.14
C GLU A 109 -3.97 -13.35 -2.14
N ILE A 110 -4.28 -13.18 -0.86
CA ILE A 110 -3.26 -13.20 0.20
C ILE A 110 -2.68 -14.61 0.28
N GLU A 111 -1.38 -14.72 0.06
CA GLU A 111 -0.62 -15.96 0.26
C GLU A 111 -0.05 -15.99 1.68
N GLU A 112 -0.37 -17.04 2.44
CA GLU A 112 0.36 -17.37 3.67
C GLU A 112 1.59 -18.19 3.30
N GLY A 113 2.75 -17.80 3.80
CA GLY A 113 4.01 -18.45 3.54
C GLY A 113 4.90 -18.49 4.79
N GLU A 114 5.99 -19.21 4.67
CA GLU A 114 7.04 -19.22 5.67
C GLU A 114 8.37 -18.87 5.00
N GLU A 115 9.09 -17.90 5.56
CA GLU A 115 10.46 -17.62 5.17
C GLU A 115 11.41 -18.18 6.24
N LEU A 116 12.41 -18.96 5.80
CA LEU A 116 13.45 -19.50 6.69
C LEU A 116 14.57 -18.47 6.85
N PHE A 117 14.88 -18.14 8.07
CA PHE A 117 15.97 -17.22 8.42
C PHE A 117 17.01 -17.92 9.25
N LYS A 118 18.28 -17.77 8.86
CA LYS A 118 19.42 -18.19 9.68
C LYS A 118 19.78 -17.09 10.68
N ASP A 119 19.73 -17.43 11.95
CA ASP A 119 20.16 -16.60 13.07
C ASP A 119 21.30 -17.35 13.80
N GLY A 120 22.53 -17.19 13.30
CA GLY A 120 23.67 -18.02 13.69
C GLY A 120 23.53 -19.45 13.16
N ASP A 121 23.58 -20.44 14.03
CA ASP A 121 23.38 -21.86 13.71
C ASP A 121 21.90 -22.31 13.77
N ASP A 122 21.01 -21.43 14.27
CA ASP A 122 19.59 -21.70 14.37
C ASP A 122 18.85 -21.28 13.11
N GLU A 123 18.09 -22.20 12.50
CA GLU A 123 17.15 -21.94 11.41
C GLU A 123 15.74 -21.74 11.98
N LYS A 124 15.19 -20.55 11.79
CA LYS A 124 13.84 -20.19 12.28
C LYS A 124 12.91 -19.88 11.14
N ALA A 125 11.77 -20.55 11.11
CA ALA A 125 10.69 -20.24 10.18
C ALA A 125 9.86 -19.06 10.71
N ILE A 126 9.61 -18.06 9.85
CA ILE A 126 8.75 -16.92 10.15
C ILE A 126 7.61 -16.90 9.16
N LYS A 127 6.39 -16.90 9.70
CA LYS A 127 5.19 -16.73 8.87
C LYS A 127 5.18 -15.37 8.20
N THR A 128 4.83 -15.36 6.93
CA THR A 128 4.69 -14.17 6.09
C THR A 128 3.35 -14.18 5.39
N TYR A 129 2.80 -12.99 5.16
CA TYR A 129 1.61 -12.80 4.33
C TYR A 129 1.99 -11.90 3.15
N THR A 130 1.64 -12.33 1.95
CA THR A 130 2.08 -11.68 0.72
C THR A 130 0.90 -11.41 -0.21
N ILE A 131 0.86 -10.21 -0.79
CA ILE A 131 0.02 -9.87 -1.94
C ILE A 131 0.94 -9.51 -3.10
N ARG A 132 0.73 -10.14 -4.26
CA ARG A 132 1.46 -9.84 -5.50
C ARG A 132 0.58 -9.04 -6.43
N PHE A 133 1.16 -8.02 -7.05
CA PHE A 133 0.48 -7.15 -8.00
C PHE A 133 0.87 -7.48 -9.44
N ALA A 134 -0.01 -7.17 -10.38
CA ALA A 134 0.25 -7.34 -11.81
C ALA A 134 1.46 -6.52 -12.30
N SER A 135 1.91 -5.52 -11.56
CA SER A 135 3.15 -4.76 -11.77
C SER A 135 4.43 -5.61 -11.62
N GLY A 136 4.33 -6.79 -10.99
CA GLY A 136 5.44 -7.64 -10.58
C GLY A 136 6.00 -7.33 -9.20
N PHE A 137 5.51 -6.28 -8.53
CA PHE A 137 5.85 -5.97 -7.15
C PHE A 137 4.91 -6.66 -6.16
N ARG A 138 5.28 -6.63 -4.88
CA ARG A 138 4.54 -7.29 -3.82
C ARG A 138 4.58 -6.50 -2.52
N ILE A 139 3.58 -6.72 -1.69
CA ILE A 139 3.54 -6.30 -0.29
C ILE A 139 3.71 -7.56 0.57
N VAL A 140 4.62 -7.50 1.54
CA VAL A 140 4.90 -8.62 2.45
C VAL A 140 4.75 -8.13 3.88
N ALA A 141 3.86 -8.75 4.64
CA ALA A 141 3.71 -8.50 6.07
C ALA A 141 4.30 -9.67 6.87
N LEU A 142 5.08 -9.35 7.89
CA LEU A 142 5.77 -10.33 8.74
C LEU A 142 5.84 -9.86 10.19
N SER A 143 5.99 -10.79 11.11
CA SER A 143 6.23 -10.46 12.51
C SER A 143 7.68 -10.06 12.75
N SER A 144 7.88 -9.21 13.77
CA SER A 144 9.15 -8.51 13.98
C SER A 144 10.36 -9.41 14.26
N ARG A 145 11.35 -9.30 13.35
CA ARG A 145 12.78 -9.49 13.65
C ARG A 145 13.60 -8.70 12.63
N PRO A 146 14.50 -7.81 13.03
CA PRO A 146 15.28 -6.96 12.10
C PRO A 146 16.12 -7.73 11.09
N ALA A 147 16.54 -8.97 11.43
CA ALA A 147 17.28 -9.84 10.52
C ALA A 147 16.53 -10.17 9.22
N ASN A 148 15.20 -10.10 9.24
CA ASN A 148 14.32 -10.46 8.13
C ASN A 148 14.37 -9.47 6.96
N LEU A 149 14.97 -8.30 7.16
CA LEU A 149 15.08 -7.26 6.12
C LEU A 149 16.40 -7.32 5.35
N ARG A 150 17.35 -8.14 5.75
CA ARG A 150 18.65 -8.23 5.04
C ARG A 150 18.43 -8.67 3.59
N GLY A 151 18.95 -7.86 2.66
CA GLY A 151 18.86 -8.12 1.22
C GLY A 151 17.51 -7.80 0.57
N LYS A 152 16.52 -7.29 1.31
CA LYS A 152 15.25 -6.84 0.73
C LYS A 152 15.38 -5.37 0.26
N GLN A 153 14.80 -5.07 -0.90
CA GLN A 153 14.78 -3.73 -1.48
C GLN A 153 13.34 -3.27 -1.64
N GLY A 154 13.00 -2.10 -1.11
CA GLY A 154 11.67 -1.53 -1.15
C GLY A 154 11.39 -0.62 0.04
N ILE A 155 10.13 -0.26 0.21
CA ILE A 155 9.64 0.48 1.37
C ILE A 155 9.61 -0.47 2.57
N VAL A 156 9.95 0.05 3.76
CA VAL A 156 9.84 -0.68 5.03
C VAL A 156 8.97 0.14 5.98
N VAL A 157 7.90 -0.47 6.45
CA VAL A 157 6.89 0.10 7.35
C VAL A 157 6.92 -0.58 8.71
#